data_3bb7e6f2893287106ec5dd3b1f46b904
#
_entry.id   3bb7e6f2893287106ec5dd3b1f46b904
#
_cell.length_a   1.000
_cell.length_b   1.000
_cell.length_c   1.000
_cell.angle_alpha   90.00
_cell.angle_beta   90.00
_cell.angle_gamma   90.00
#
_symmetry.space_group_name_H-M   'P 1'
#
loop_
_entity.id
_entity.type
_entity.pdbx_description
1 polymer ?
#
loop_
_entity_poly.entity_id
_entity_poly.type
_entity_poly.pdbx_seq_one_letter_code
_entity_poly.pdbx_strand_id
1 'polypeptide(L)'
;MKVVKADLDSFKSFLNLFDKEITDSQKINNTLDNFTSVLSNKFSGEVYDEVSKKIAVYKECNLSREKTSSELKSKISSALDSLSSYMEGYSYLDTEELDELKVKRANCQTNYNNILSAINSSTSKNSDLSLLRSQLDSLGVQLQEIDKLIEKLEGLPAADASAFAGIDSISLGTGLTL
;
A
#
# COMPACT_ATOMS: atom_id res chain seq x y z
N MET A 1 -3.93 13.29 16.04
CA MET A 1 -4.19 12.78 14.67
C MET A 1 -3.80 11.31 14.65
N LYS A 2 -4.52 10.44 13.91
CA LYS A 2 -4.09 9.04 13.76
C LYS A 2 -2.85 9.03 12.89
N VAL A 3 -1.77 8.40 13.36
CA VAL A 3 -0.55 8.24 12.56
C VAL A 3 -0.84 7.26 11.41
N VAL A 4 -0.52 7.66 10.20
CA VAL A 4 -0.63 6.84 9.00
C VAL A 4 0.73 6.81 8.30
N LYS A 5 1.18 5.59 7.99
CA LYS A 5 2.41 5.33 7.23
C LYS A 5 2.03 4.55 5.99
N ALA A 6 2.44 5.03 4.84
CA ALA A 6 2.26 4.34 3.56
C ALA A 6 3.62 3.99 2.97
N ASP A 7 3.92 2.69 2.93
CA ASP A 7 5.13 2.09 2.35
C ASP A 7 4.72 1.16 1.21
N LEU A 8 4.75 1.66 -0.01
CA LEU A 8 4.29 0.91 -1.20
C LEU A 8 5.16 -0.32 -1.48
N ASP A 9 6.44 -0.30 -1.17
CA ASP A 9 7.34 -1.41 -1.48
C ASP A 9 7.15 -2.56 -0.49
N SER A 10 6.94 -2.25 0.78
CA SER A 10 6.54 -3.25 1.79
C SER A 10 5.20 -3.89 1.44
N PHE A 11 4.22 -3.12 0.98
CA PHE A 11 2.93 -3.67 0.55
C PHE A 11 3.04 -4.56 -0.69
N LYS A 12 3.84 -4.18 -1.69
CA LYS A 12 4.10 -5.04 -2.87
C LYS A 12 4.72 -6.38 -2.46
N SER A 13 5.67 -6.34 -1.52
CA SER A 13 6.29 -7.56 -0.97
C SER A 13 5.27 -8.45 -0.26
N PHE A 14 4.33 -7.83 0.47
CA PHE A 14 3.24 -8.56 1.13
C PHE A 14 2.31 -9.25 0.12
N LEU A 15 2.01 -8.63 -1.03
CA LEU A 15 1.19 -9.27 -2.08
C LEU A 15 1.78 -10.58 -2.61
N ASN A 16 3.10 -10.72 -2.63
CA ASN A 16 3.76 -11.95 -3.07
C ASN A 16 3.45 -13.15 -2.15
N LEU A 17 3.08 -12.91 -0.89
CA LEU A 17 2.67 -13.97 0.03
C LEU A 17 1.34 -14.60 -0.42
N PHE A 18 0.42 -13.82 -0.98
CA PHE A 18 -0.84 -14.36 -1.53
C PHE A 18 -0.60 -15.21 -2.77
N ASP A 19 0.36 -14.85 -3.64
CA ASP A 19 0.70 -15.68 -4.80
C ASP A 19 1.24 -17.05 -4.38
N LYS A 20 2.07 -17.08 -3.35
CA LYS A 20 2.56 -18.33 -2.79
C LYS A 20 1.42 -19.15 -2.20
N GLU A 21 0.55 -18.55 -1.41
CA GLU A 21 -0.60 -19.21 -0.79
C GLU A 21 -1.54 -19.81 -1.83
N ILE A 22 -1.88 -19.06 -2.89
CA ILE A 22 -2.71 -19.52 -3.99
C ILE A 22 -2.04 -20.72 -4.70
N THR A 23 -0.74 -20.59 -5.01
CA THR A 23 0.03 -21.65 -5.68
C THR A 23 0.09 -22.92 -4.84
N ASP A 24 0.31 -22.81 -3.53
CA ASP A 24 0.38 -23.96 -2.64
C ASP A 24 -1.00 -24.63 -2.49
N SER A 25 -2.08 -23.85 -2.44
CA SER A 25 -3.46 -24.38 -2.46
C SER A 25 -3.74 -25.19 -3.74
N GLN A 26 -3.31 -24.70 -4.89
CA GLN A 26 -3.46 -25.42 -6.18
C GLN A 26 -2.67 -26.72 -6.19
N LYS A 27 -1.45 -26.73 -5.67
CA LYS A 27 -0.64 -27.98 -5.57
C LYS A 27 -1.30 -29.01 -4.66
N ILE A 28 -1.87 -28.58 -3.54
CA ILE A 28 -2.62 -29.48 -2.64
C ILE A 28 -3.81 -30.09 -3.36
N ASN A 29 -4.61 -29.29 -4.08
CA ASN A 29 -5.76 -29.81 -4.84
C ASN A 29 -5.33 -30.82 -5.89
N ASN A 30 -4.28 -30.55 -6.66
CA ASN A 30 -3.74 -31.46 -7.65
C ASN A 30 -3.24 -32.81 -7.00
N THR A 31 -2.62 -32.72 -5.83
CA THR A 31 -2.19 -33.90 -5.07
C THR A 31 -3.38 -34.73 -4.61
N LEU A 32 -4.45 -34.10 -4.12
CA LEU A 32 -5.67 -34.79 -3.70
C LEU A 32 -6.38 -35.45 -4.89
N ASP A 33 -6.38 -34.80 -6.08
CA ASP A 33 -6.93 -35.40 -7.30
C ASP A 33 -6.17 -36.65 -7.73
N ASN A 34 -4.84 -36.57 -7.74
CA ASN A 34 -3.99 -37.70 -8.04
C ASN A 34 -4.20 -38.87 -7.06
N PHE A 35 -4.28 -38.55 -5.76
CA PHE A 35 -4.52 -39.54 -4.72
C PHE A 35 -5.90 -40.22 -4.91
N THR A 36 -6.95 -39.41 -5.18
CA THR A 36 -8.30 -39.93 -5.45
C THR A 36 -8.31 -40.87 -6.66
N SER A 37 -7.60 -40.52 -7.73
CA SER A 37 -7.46 -41.36 -8.94
C SER A 37 -6.75 -42.68 -8.64
N VAL A 38 -5.68 -42.65 -7.86
CA VAL A 38 -4.97 -43.91 -7.46
C VAL A 38 -5.86 -44.76 -6.55
N LEU A 39 -6.60 -44.13 -5.63
CA LEU A 39 -7.46 -44.82 -4.70
C LEU A 39 -8.59 -45.54 -5.45
N SER A 40 -9.26 -44.88 -6.40
CA SER A 40 -10.36 -45.46 -7.18
C SER A 40 -9.94 -46.66 -8.02
N ASN A 41 -8.67 -46.73 -8.43
CA ASN A 41 -8.13 -47.82 -9.21
C ASN A 41 -7.74 -49.06 -8.37
N LYS A 42 -7.59 -48.91 -7.06
CA LYS A 42 -7.02 -49.93 -6.19
C LYS A 42 -7.96 -50.38 -5.07
N PHE A 43 -8.96 -49.61 -4.75
CA PHE A 43 -9.87 -49.84 -3.64
C PHE A 43 -11.33 -49.64 -4.06
N SER A 44 -12.23 -50.38 -3.45
CA SER A 44 -13.69 -50.25 -3.63
C SER A 44 -14.41 -50.56 -2.31
N GLY A 45 -15.66 -50.13 -2.17
CA GLY A 45 -16.51 -50.37 -1.00
C GLY A 45 -16.43 -49.24 0.04
N GLU A 46 -16.95 -49.50 1.23
CA GLU A 46 -17.18 -48.48 2.28
C GLU A 46 -15.93 -47.69 2.64
N VAL A 47 -14.76 -48.30 2.69
CA VAL A 47 -13.49 -47.57 3.04
C VAL A 47 -13.16 -46.56 1.96
N TYR A 48 -13.32 -46.93 0.68
CA TYR A 48 -13.10 -46.04 -0.44
C TYR A 48 -14.08 -44.84 -0.37
N ASP A 49 -15.35 -45.12 -0.12
CA ASP A 49 -16.40 -44.09 -0.06
C ASP A 49 -16.16 -43.10 1.06
N GLU A 50 -15.78 -43.57 2.25
CA GLU A 50 -15.46 -42.68 3.40
C GLU A 50 -14.22 -41.83 3.18
N VAL A 51 -13.14 -42.41 2.63
CA VAL A 51 -11.93 -41.63 2.33
C VAL A 51 -12.20 -40.61 1.22
N SER A 52 -12.94 -41.00 0.18
CA SER A 52 -13.30 -40.11 -0.92
C SER A 52 -14.15 -38.93 -0.46
N LYS A 53 -15.12 -39.13 0.45
CA LYS A 53 -15.88 -38.06 1.07
C LYS A 53 -15.01 -37.08 1.84
N LYS A 54 -14.07 -37.57 2.66
CA LYS A 54 -13.15 -36.69 3.41
C LYS A 54 -12.24 -35.90 2.47
N ILE A 55 -11.73 -36.52 1.40
CA ILE A 55 -10.93 -35.80 0.40
C ILE A 55 -11.75 -34.70 -0.27
N ALA A 56 -13.03 -34.94 -0.60
CA ALA A 56 -13.91 -33.93 -1.19
C ALA A 56 -14.08 -32.75 -0.28
N VAL A 57 -14.29 -32.95 1.04
CA VAL A 57 -14.37 -31.87 2.04
C VAL A 57 -13.07 -31.07 2.11
N TYR A 58 -11.92 -31.73 2.14
CA TYR A 58 -10.63 -31.03 2.14
C TYR A 58 -10.42 -30.17 0.88
N LYS A 59 -10.79 -30.70 -0.29
CA LYS A 59 -10.73 -29.96 -1.54
C LYS A 59 -11.63 -28.72 -1.51
N GLU A 60 -12.86 -28.86 -1.05
CA GLU A 60 -13.80 -27.74 -0.94
C GLU A 60 -13.27 -26.65 -0.01
N CYS A 61 -12.76 -27.01 1.16
CA CYS A 61 -12.12 -26.07 2.09
C CYS A 61 -10.93 -25.36 1.44
N ASN A 62 -10.08 -26.10 0.72
CA ASN A 62 -8.90 -25.54 0.09
C ASN A 62 -9.25 -24.62 -1.10
N LEU A 63 -10.27 -24.96 -1.90
CA LEU A 63 -10.80 -24.07 -2.95
C LEU A 63 -11.40 -22.80 -2.38
N SER A 64 -12.12 -22.88 -1.26
CA SER A 64 -12.64 -21.70 -0.56
C SER A 64 -11.51 -20.79 -0.08
N ARG A 65 -10.42 -21.35 0.46
CA ARG A 65 -9.23 -20.62 0.88
C ARG A 65 -8.53 -19.94 -0.29
N GLU A 66 -8.34 -20.66 -1.41
CA GLU A 66 -7.77 -20.10 -2.64
C GLU A 66 -8.59 -18.91 -3.16
N LYS A 67 -9.90 -19.06 -3.21
CA LYS A 67 -10.82 -18.00 -3.62
C LYS A 67 -10.70 -16.76 -2.72
N THR A 68 -10.74 -16.95 -1.41
CA THR A 68 -10.61 -15.86 -0.43
C THR A 68 -9.27 -15.14 -0.57
N SER A 69 -8.17 -15.90 -0.72
CA SER A 69 -6.83 -15.32 -0.93
C SER A 69 -6.75 -14.53 -2.23
N SER A 70 -7.37 -15.00 -3.30
CA SER A 70 -7.43 -14.30 -4.59
C SER A 70 -8.25 -13.02 -4.52
N GLU A 71 -9.40 -13.03 -3.85
CA GLU A 71 -10.24 -11.85 -3.64
C GLU A 71 -9.52 -10.80 -2.79
N LEU A 72 -8.88 -11.22 -1.70
CA LEU A 72 -8.12 -10.33 -0.82
C LEU A 72 -6.93 -9.71 -1.55
N LYS A 73 -6.18 -10.53 -2.29
CA LYS A 73 -5.08 -10.03 -3.14
C LYS A 73 -5.56 -8.98 -4.13
N SER A 74 -6.66 -9.24 -4.84
CA SER A 74 -7.22 -8.32 -5.82
C SER A 74 -7.60 -6.98 -5.19
N LYS A 75 -8.27 -6.99 -4.03
CA LYS A 75 -8.67 -5.77 -3.33
C LYS A 75 -7.46 -4.99 -2.80
N ILE A 76 -6.46 -5.67 -2.22
CA ILE A 76 -5.23 -5.01 -1.75
C ILE A 76 -4.46 -4.42 -2.92
N SER A 77 -4.37 -5.13 -4.07
CA SER A 77 -3.74 -4.61 -5.27
C SER A 77 -4.42 -3.32 -5.75
N SER A 78 -5.74 -3.30 -5.82
CA SER A 78 -6.50 -2.10 -6.19
C SER A 78 -6.32 -0.94 -5.20
N ALA A 79 -6.23 -1.25 -3.91
CA ALA A 79 -5.94 -0.25 -2.87
C ALA A 79 -4.54 0.35 -3.04
N LEU A 80 -3.55 -0.50 -3.36
CA LEU A 80 -2.18 -0.06 -3.64
C LEU A 80 -2.09 0.83 -4.88
N ASP A 81 -2.82 0.49 -5.95
CA ASP A 81 -2.87 1.31 -7.15
C ASP A 81 -3.47 2.69 -6.85
N SER A 82 -4.52 2.73 -6.03
CA SER A 82 -5.15 3.97 -5.58
C SER A 82 -4.20 4.82 -4.73
N LEU A 83 -3.51 4.21 -3.75
CA LEU A 83 -2.52 4.90 -2.93
C LEU A 83 -1.31 5.35 -3.75
N SER A 84 -0.80 4.52 -4.66
CA SER A 84 0.31 4.87 -5.55
C SER A 84 -0.05 6.09 -6.41
N SER A 85 -1.27 6.13 -6.94
CA SER A 85 -1.78 7.27 -7.71
C SER A 85 -1.88 8.53 -6.83
N TYR A 86 -2.33 8.40 -5.59
CA TYR A 86 -2.37 9.51 -4.64
C TYR A 86 -0.97 10.02 -4.30
N MET A 87 -0.02 9.13 -4.08
CA MET A 87 1.34 9.46 -3.65
C MET A 87 2.20 10.10 -4.76
N GLU A 88 1.81 9.99 -6.03
CA GLU A 88 2.44 10.69 -7.18
C GLU A 88 3.98 10.61 -7.22
N GLY A 89 4.52 9.40 -7.09
CA GLY A 89 5.96 9.16 -7.18
C GLY A 89 6.69 9.07 -5.82
N TYR A 90 6.02 9.36 -4.71
CA TYR A 90 6.56 9.01 -3.39
C TYR A 90 6.37 7.51 -3.16
N SER A 91 7.43 6.81 -2.75
CA SER A 91 7.35 5.40 -2.35
C SER A 91 7.00 5.22 -0.87
N TYR A 92 7.23 6.25 -0.07
CA TYR A 92 6.99 6.29 1.37
C TYR A 92 6.46 7.65 1.80
N LEU A 93 5.42 7.66 2.63
CA LEU A 93 4.88 8.84 3.32
C LEU A 93 4.55 8.49 4.78
N ASP A 94 4.88 9.38 5.70
CA ASP A 94 4.65 9.24 7.14
C ASP A 94 4.08 10.52 7.73
N THR A 95 2.87 10.48 8.27
CA THR A 95 2.23 11.65 8.87
C THR A 95 2.91 12.15 10.15
N GLU A 96 3.82 11.37 10.75
CA GLU A 96 4.64 11.83 11.87
C GLU A 96 5.58 12.98 11.47
N GLU A 97 5.96 13.09 10.19
CA GLU A 97 6.83 14.15 9.69
C GLU A 97 6.12 15.50 9.48
N LEU A 98 4.78 15.53 9.58
CA LEU A 98 3.98 16.69 9.22
C LEU A 98 4.32 17.95 10.06
N ASP A 99 4.48 17.79 11.37
CA ASP A 99 4.76 18.93 12.26
C ASP A 99 6.16 19.49 12.01
N GLU A 100 7.15 18.66 11.76
CA GLU A 100 8.51 19.08 11.40
C GLU A 100 8.53 19.82 10.05
N LEU A 101 7.79 19.33 9.08
CA LEU A 101 7.65 19.99 7.77
C LEU A 101 6.96 21.36 7.88
N LYS A 102 5.96 21.50 8.73
CA LYS A 102 5.32 22.80 9.01
C LYS A 102 6.29 23.81 9.63
N VAL A 103 7.15 23.35 10.53
CA VAL A 103 8.22 24.19 11.09
C VAL A 103 9.24 24.57 10.02
N LYS A 104 9.68 23.61 9.22
CA LYS A 104 10.61 23.85 8.10
C LYS A 104 10.03 24.86 7.09
N ARG A 105 8.75 24.73 6.75
CA ARG A 105 8.03 25.67 5.90
C ARG A 105 8.04 27.09 6.46
N ALA A 106 7.72 27.24 7.75
CA ALA A 106 7.69 28.55 8.41
C ALA A 106 9.08 29.23 8.40
N ASN A 107 10.14 28.46 8.65
CA ASN A 107 11.51 28.95 8.58
C ASN A 107 11.91 29.36 7.16
N CYS A 108 11.58 28.56 6.17
CA CYS A 108 11.81 28.86 4.77
C CYS A 108 11.07 30.12 4.32
N GLN A 109 9.81 30.29 4.72
CA GLN A 109 9.01 31.49 4.46
C GLN A 109 9.60 32.75 5.10
N THR A 110 10.11 32.64 6.32
CA THR A 110 10.79 33.76 7.02
C THR A 110 12.04 34.19 6.23
N ASN A 111 12.86 33.23 5.80
CA ASN A 111 14.04 33.49 5.00
C ASN A 111 13.69 34.13 3.65
N TYR A 112 12.67 33.63 2.97
CA TYR A 112 12.14 34.19 1.73
C TYR A 112 11.74 35.67 1.92
N ASN A 113 10.99 36.00 2.97
CA ASN A 113 10.54 37.36 3.26
C ASN A 113 11.71 38.28 3.62
N ASN A 114 12.73 37.78 4.33
CA ASN A 114 13.93 38.54 4.66
C ASN A 114 14.71 38.94 3.40
N ILE A 115 14.93 37.99 2.50
CA ILE A 115 15.63 38.23 1.21
C ILE A 115 14.80 39.20 0.34
N LEU A 116 13.49 39.01 0.25
CA LEU A 116 12.60 39.88 -0.49
C LEU A 116 12.67 41.35 0.04
N SER A 117 12.68 41.51 1.37
CA SER A 117 12.82 42.82 2.01
C SER A 117 14.20 43.43 1.73
N ALA A 118 15.27 42.63 1.75
CA ALA A 118 16.62 43.09 1.40
C ALA A 118 16.71 43.57 -0.07
N ILE A 119 16.08 42.86 -1.00
CA ILE A 119 16.00 43.27 -2.40
C ILE A 119 15.26 44.59 -2.53
N ASN A 120 14.11 44.74 -1.87
CA ASN A 120 13.24 45.92 -1.97
C ASN A 120 13.87 47.15 -1.31
N SER A 121 14.71 47.00 -0.29
CA SER A 121 15.40 48.09 0.39
C SER A 121 16.79 48.42 -0.19
N SER A 122 17.27 47.61 -1.14
CA SER A 122 18.62 47.77 -1.69
C SER A 122 18.68 48.89 -2.72
N THR A 123 19.59 49.82 -2.48
CA THR A 123 20.06 50.83 -3.46
C THR A 123 21.35 50.39 -4.17
N SER A 124 21.77 49.14 -3.99
CA SER A 124 23.09 48.62 -4.39
C SER A 124 23.18 48.13 -5.84
N LYS A 125 24.42 47.94 -6.27
CA LYS A 125 24.83 47.56 -7.63
C LYS A 125 24.28 46.21 -8.07
N ASN A 126 24.03 46.05 -9.37
CA ASN A 126 23.37 44.92 -10.05
C ASN A 126 23.90 43.52 -9.72
N SER A 127 25.15 43.32 -9.30
CA SER A 127 25.72 42.00 -9.00
C SER A 127 25.17 41.36 -7.72
N ASP A 128 25.02 42.15 -6.67
CA ASP A 128 24.55 41.64 -5.38
C ASP A 128 23.02 41.35 -5.41
N LEU A 129 22.28 42.10 -6.22
CA LEU A 129 20.86 41.86 -6.46
C LEU A 129 20.62 40.57 -7.28
N SER A 130 21.51 40.18 -8.18
CA SER A 130 21.37 38.97 -8.94
C SER A 130 21.50 37.72 -8.06
N LEU A 131 22.42 37.73 -7.10
CA LEU A 131 22.59 36.65 -6.12
C LEU A 131 21.37 36.51 -5.21
N LEU A 132 20.89 37.67 -4.66
CA LEU A 132 19.69 37.65 -3.82
C LEU A 132 18.44 37.15 -4.56
N ARG A 133 18.28 37.51 -5.83
CA ARG A 133 17.18 36.97 -6.66
C ARG A 133 17.29 35.47 -6.87
N SER A 134 18.47 34.96 -7.19
CA SER A 134 18.72 33.52 -7.33
C SER A 134 18.41 32.77 -6.03
N GLN A 135 18.75 33.33 -4.86
CA GLN A 135 18.41 32.75 -3.57
C GLN A 135 16.89 32.79 -3.31
N LEU A 136 16.23 33.87 -3.70
CA LEU A 136 14.77 34.00 -3.58
C LEU A 136 14.05 32.95 -4.43
N ASP A 137 14.49 32.77 -5.68
CA ASP A 137 13.93 31.77 -6.59
C ASP A 137 14.11 30.35 -6.03
N SER A 138 15.30 30.04 -5.49
CA SER A 138 15.59 28.75 -4.86
C SER A 138 14.69 28.48 -3.64
N LEU A 139 14.49 29.48 -2.78
CA LEU A 139 13.59 29.38 -1.63
C LEU A 139 12.12 29.26 -2.08
N GLY A 140 11.73 29.92 -3.16
CA GLY A 140 10.39 29.79 -3.76
C GLY A 140 10.11 28.35 -4.21
N VAL A 141 11.07 27.71 -4.87
CA VAL A 141 10.97 26.29 -5.27
C VAL A 141 10.87 25.37 -4.04
N GLN A 142 11.73 25.59 -3.04
CA GLN A 142 11.68 24.81 -1.79
C GLN A 142 10.34 24.93 -1.06
N LEU A 143 9.77 26.13 -1.00
CA LEU A 143 8.44 26.34 -0.42
C LEU A 143 7.36 25.54 -1.16
N GLN A 144 7.39 25.56 -2.50
CA GLN A 144 6.42 24.79 -3.30
C GLN A 144 6.55 23.29 -3.07
N GLU A 145 7.78 22.77 -2.95
CA GLU A 145 8.01 21.34 -2.66
C GLU A 145 7.52 20.96 -1.26
N ILE A 146 7.81 21.78 -0.26
CA ILE A 146 7.34 21.56 1.11
C ILE A 146 5.80 21.63 1.17
N ASP A 147 5.18 22.60 0.51
CA ASP A 147 3.72 22.74 0.48
C ASP A 147 3.03 21.53 -0.16
N LYS A 148 3.58 21.02 -1.27
CA LYS A 148 3.09 19.78 -1.90
C LYS A 148 3.18 18.59 -0.95
N LEU A 149 4.30 18.44 -0.24
CA LEU A 149 4.48 17.32 0.68
C LEU A 149 3.55 17.43 1.89
N ILE A 150 3.36 18.62 2.44
CA ILE A 150 2.39 18.88 3.51
C ILE A 150 0.98 18.50 3.07
N GLU A 151 0.55 18.93 1.89
CA GLU A 151 -0.76 18.58 1.32
C GLU A 151 -0.95 17.06 1.21
N LYS A 152 0.08 16.36 0.70
CA LYS A 152 0.06 14.89 0.60
C LYS A 152 -0.03 14.23 1.98
N LEU A 153 0.72 14.69 2.97
CA LEU A 153 0.66 14.12 4.31
C LEU A 153 -0.65 14.43 5.04
N GLU A 154 -1.22 15.62 4.86
CA GLU A 154 -2.52 15.96 5.44
C GLU A 154 -3.68 15.14 4.84
N GLY A 155 -3.63 14.84 3.55
CA GLY A 155 -4.63 14.05 2.87
C GLY A 155 -4.45 12.53 2.99
N LEU A 156 -3.26 12.05 3.39
CA LEU A 156 -2.94 10.62 3.44
C LEU A 156 -3.91 9.78 4.28
N PRO A 157 -4.37 10.21 5.48
CA PRO A 157 -5.32 9.40 6.25
C PRO A 157 -6.66 9.18 5.55
N ALA A 158 -7.13 10.16 4.77
CA ALA A 158 -8.36 10.03 4.00
C ALA A 158 -8.17 9.14 2.76
N ALA A 159 -7.03 9.28 2.08
CA ALA A 159 -6.66 8.44 0.94
C ALA A 159 -6.49 6.97 1.34
N ASP A 160 -5.81 6.71 2.46
CA ASP A 160 -5.65 5.37 3.04
C ASP A 160 -7.00 4.75 3.38
N ALA A 161 -7.84 5.46 4.13
CA ALA A 161 -9.17 4.98 4.49
C ALA A 161 -10.05 4.70 3.25
N SER A 162 -9.96 5.53 2.21
CA SER A 162 -10.69 5.33 0.97
C SER A 162 -10.16 4.14 0.17
N ALA A 163 -8.85 3.99 0.07
CA ALA A 163 -8.20 2.91 -0.68
C ALA A 163 -8.55 1.54 -0.09
N PHE A 164 -8.54 1.41 1.23
CA PHE A 164 -8.83 0.14 1.93
C PHE A 164 -10.29 -0.04 2.31
N ALA A 165 -11.19 0.84 1.87
CA ALA A 165 -12.63 0.69 2.12
C ALA A 165 -13.17 -0.65 1.58
N GLY A 166 -13.90 -1.39 2.43
CA GLY A 166 -14.53 -2.66 2.06
C GLY A 166 -13.62 -3.89 2.06
N ILE A 167 -12.36 -3.78 2.50
CA ILE A 167 -11.52 -4.96 2.77
C ILE A 167 -12.11 -5.78 3.92
N ASP A 168 -12.65 -5.12 4.94
CA ASP A 168 -13.31 -5.76 6.09
C ASP A 168 -14.54 -6.59 5.71
N SER A 169 -15.11 -6.38 4.52
CA SER A 169 -16.27 -7.13 4.03
C SER A 169 -15.91 -8.48 3.43
N ILE A 170 -14.63 -8.81 3.30
CA ILE A 170 -14.21 -10.12 2.81
C ILE A 170 -14.44 -11.13 3.92
N SER A 171 -15.46 -11.97 3.75
CA SER A 171 -15.69 -13.10 4.64
C SER A 171 -14.53 -14.09 4.49
N LEU A 172 -13.70 -14.19 5.49
CA LEU A 172 -12.81 -15.33 5.67
C LEU A 172 -13.76 -16.52 5.89
N GLY A 173 -13.97 -17.31 4.82
CA GLY A 173 -14.86 -18.47 4.88
C GLY A 173 -14.56 -19.32 6.10
N THR A 174 -15.38 -19.21 7.12
CA THR A 174 -15.32 -20.00 8.35
C THR A 174 -15.83 -21.42 8.04
N GLY A 175 -15.18 -22.08 7.14
CA GLY A 175 -15.52 -23.43 6.70
C GLY A 175 -14.76 -24.51 7.45
N LEU A 176 -14.63 -24.41 8.78
CA LEU A 176 -14.17 -25.49 9.63
C LEU A 176 -14.96 -25.48 10.93
N THR A 177 -16.16 -26.01 10.90
CA THR A 177 -16.72 -26.74 12.04
C THR A 177 -16.20 -28.18 11.90
N LEU A 178 -15.21 -28.52 12.69
CA LEU A 178 -14.81 -29.88 12.98
C LEU A 178 -15.92 -30.60 13.78
#